data_86accd1f97d83267c8fbc3bac3e61560
#
_entry.id   86accd1f97d83267c8fbc3bac3e61560
#
_cell.length_a   1.000
_cell.length_b   1.000
_cell.length_c   1.000
_cell.angle_alpha   90.00
_cell.angle_beta   90.00
_cell.angle_gamma   90.00
#
_symmetry.space_group_name_H-M   'P 1'
#
loop_
_entity.id
_entity.type
_entity.pdbx_description
1 polymer ?
#
loop_
_entity_poly.entity_id
_entity_poly.type
_entity_poly.pdbx_seq_one_letter_code
_entity_poly.pdbx_strand_id
1 'polypeptide(L)'
;MSSKQKTNDPHRDLDTMSGAATDLFNRLPLTFKIMSWYTIFLLIILMVASAWIYAYTHESDNKEVRERLQQQAMIMATDIRKFKPYQDNTFFFVSTQDGYIIKGALPDGFPNQTVLSLGQVGEIAVGDDTFYYYDTPVNEPNYRGILRAVTKVKTASKKTENLL
;
A
#
# COMPACT_ATOMS: atom_id res chain seq x y z
N MET A 1 -4.96 18.27 -64.23
CA MET A 1 -5.28 17.14 -63.30
C MET A 1 -5.07 17.65 -61.90
N SER A 2 -6.14 18.00 -61.22
CA SER A 2 -6.06 18.59 -59.86
C SER A 2 -6.48 17.52 -58.84
N SER A 3 -5.51 17.04 -58.08
CA SER A 3 -5.70 16.04 -57.02
C SER A 3 -6.25 16.73 -55.78
N LYS A 4 -7.51 16.51 -55.48
CA LYS A 4 -8.13 16.96 -54.18
C LYS A 4 -7.63 16.05 -53.07
N GLN A 5 -6.80 16.59 -52.22
CA GLN A 5 -6.32 15.99 -50.99
C GLN A 5 -7.49 15.99 -49.98
N LYS A 6 -7.98 14.81 -49.64
CA LYS A 6 -9.05 14.61 -48.64
C LYS A 6 -8.40 14.69 -47.25
N THR A 7 -8.53 15.86 -46.62
CA THR A 7 -8.08 16.07 -45.24
C THR A 7 -9.02 15.26 -44.32
N ASN A 8 -8.50 14.20 -43.72
CA ASN A 8 -9.15 13.47 -42.62
C ASN A 8 -9.06 14.34 -41.36
N ASP A 9 -10.17 14.95 -41.00
CA ASP A 9 -10.29 15.77 -39.78
C ASP A 9 -10.81 14.86 -38.63
N PRO A 10 -9.98 14.51 -37.61
CA PRO A 10 -10.38 13.59 -36.55
C PRO A 10 -11.48 14.15 -35.63
N HIS A 11 -11.71 15.46 -35.64
CA HIS A 11 -12.79 16.07 -34.86
C HIS A 11 -14.19 15.80 -35.43
N ARG A 12 -14.29 15.51 -36.73
CA ARG A 12 -15.58 15.27 -37.41
C ARG A 12 -16.18 13.90 -37.06
N ASP A 13 -15.33 12.93 -36.71
CA ASP A 13 -15.80 11.58 -36.36
C ASP A 13 -16.37 11.50 -34.94
N LEU A 14 -15.90 12.34 -34.02
CA LEU A 14 -16.41 12.40 -32.64
C LEU A 14 -17.82 13.01 -32.57
N ASP A 15 -18.09 14.04 -33.38
CA ASP A 15 -19.41 14.70 -33.42
C ASP A 15 -20.49 13.78 -34.04
N THR A 16 -20.11 12.97 -35.03
CA THR A 16 -21.02 12.01 -35.66
C THR A 16 -21.39 10.84 -34.76
N MET A 17 -20.46 10.35 -33.94
CA MET A 17 -20.72 9.28 -32.96
C MET A 17 -21.61 9.75 -31.82
N SER A 18 -21.42 10.98 -31.34
CA SER A 18 -22.28 11.57 -30.30
C SER A 18 -23.71 11.77 -30.78
N GLY A 19 -23.93 12.23 -32.04
CA GLY A 19 -25.26 12.41 -32.64
C GLY A 19 -26.02 11.09 -32.86
N ALA A 20 -25.31 10.04 -33.26
CA ALA A 20 -25.93 8.72 -33.48
C ALA A 20 -26.38 8.06 -32.18
N ALA A 21 -25.65 8.23 -31.10
CA ALA A 21 -25.99 7.70 -29.79
C ALA A 21 -27.23 8.39 -29.20
N THR A 22 -27.35 9.71 -29.36
CA THR A 22 -28.50 10.48 -28.87
C THR A 22 -29.77 10.17 -29.65
N ASP A 23 -29.70 9.94 -30.96
CA ASP A 23 -30.84 9.58 -31.79
C ASP A 23 -31.37 8.17 -31.49
N LEU A 24 -30.48 7.21 -31.25
CA LEU A 24 -30.85 5.87 -30.80
C LEU A 24 -31.54 5.91 -29.43
N PHE A 25 -31.03 6.72 -28.50
CA PHE A 25 -31.62 6.87 -27.17
C PHE A 25 -33.02 7.53 -27.22
N ASN A 26 -33.25 8.45 -28.15
CA ASN A 26 -34.54 9.12 -28.31
C ASN A 26 -35.64 8.20 -28.87
N ARG A 27 -35.29 7.15 -29.61
CA ARG A 27 -36.26 6.19 -30.18
C ARG A 27 -36.66 5.07 -29.22
N LEU A 28 -35.98 4.96 -28.07
CA LEU A 28 -36.30 3.92 -27.08
C LEU A 28 -37.59 4.26 -26.31
N PRO A 29 -38.41 3.25 -26.00
CA PRO A 29 -39.63 3.44 -25.21
C PRO A 29 -39.29 4.01 -23.82
N LEU A 30 -40.18 4.80 -23.27
CA LEU A 30 -39.99 5.53 -22.00
C LEU A 30 -39.54 4.61 -20.84
N THR A 31 -40.12 3.42 -20.81
CA THR A 31 -39.74 2.38 -19.83
C THR A 31 -38.26 1.99 -19.90
N PHE A 32 -37.71 1.91 -21.10
CA PHE A 32 -36.28 1.56 -21.28
C PHE A 32 -35.36 2.71 -20.83
N LYS A 33 -35.77 3.95 -21.06
CA LYS A 33 -35.02 5.12 -20.57
C LYS A 33 -34.95 5.15 -19.04
N ILE A 34 -36.08 4.90 -18.37
CA ILE A 34 -36.12 4.86 -16.90
C ILE A 34 -35.26 3.71 -16.35
N MET A 35 -35.36 2.51 -16.94
CA MET A 35 -34.52 1.36 -16.53
C MET A 35 -33.04 1.64 -16.74
N SER A 36 -32.63 2.23 -17.86
CA SER A 36 -31.26 2.57 -18.15
C SER A 36 -30.69 3.57 -17.14
N TRP A 37 -31.46 4.63 -16.80
CA TRP A 37 -31.04 5.58 -15.77
C TRP A 37 -30.89 4.93 -14.40
N TYR A 38 -31.79 4.05 -14.01
CA TYR A 38 -31.70 3.33 -12.76
C TYR A 38 -30.48 2.42 -12.71
N THR A 39 -30.20 1.71 -13.80
CA THR A 39 -29.03 0.82 -13.92
C THR A 39 -27.73 1.60 -13.82
N ILE A 40 -27.61 2.73 -14.51
CA ILE A 40 -26.42 3.60 -14.45
C ILE A 40 -26.22 4.13 -13.03
N PHE A 41 -27.30 4.58 -12.39
CA PHE A 41 -27.24 5.10 -11.02
C PHE A 41 -26.79 4.03 -10.03
N LEU A 42 -27.31 2.80 -10.16
CA LEU A 42 -26.93 1.66 -9.33
C LEU A 42 -25.46 1.27 -9.54
N LEU A 43 -24.97 1.35 -10.78
CA LEU A 43 -23.60 1.06 -11.13
C LEU A 43 -22.64 2.09 -10.52
N ILE A 44 -23.01 3.37 -10.52
CA ILE A 44 -22.24 4.44 -9.87
C ILE A 44 -22.16 4.21 -8.36
N ILE A 45 -23.28 3.88 -7.70
CA ILE A 45 -23.29 3.60 -6.26
C ILE A 45 -22.39 2.42 -5.94
N LEU A 46 -22.46 1.34 -6.73
CA LEU A 46 -21.63 0.16 -6.53
C LEU A 46 -20.14 0.49 -6.69
N MET A 47 -19.79 1.32 -7.65
CA MET A 47 -18.41 1.76 -7.89
C MET A 47 -17.88 2.59 -6.71
N VAL A 48 -18.68 3.54 -6.21
CA VAL A 48 -18.32 4.36 -5.05
C VAL A 48 -18.18 3.51 -3.78
N ALA A 49 -19.11 2.57 -3.54
CA ALA A 49 -19.04 1.66 -2.41
C ALA A 49 -17.81 0.76 -2.46
N SER A 50 -17.47 0.22 -3.64
CA SER A 50 -16.28 -0.60 -3.83
C SER A 50 -14.99 0.18 -3.59
N ALA A 51 -14.92 1.42 -4.07
CA ALA A 51 -13.76 2.30 -3.84
C ALA A 51 -13.59 2.63 -2.35
N TRP A 52 -14.70 2.86 -1.65
CA TRP A 52 -14.66 3.12 -0.19
C TRP A 52 -14.18 1.90 0.60
N ILE A 53 -14.73 0.73 0.32
CA ILE A 53 -14.31 -0.52 0.98
C ILE A 53 -12.82 -0.76 0.74
N TYR A 54 -12.35 -0.58 -0.49
CA TYR A 54 -10.93 -0.74 -0.83
C TYR A 54 -10.03 0.22 -0.04
N ALA A 55 -10.38 1.50 0.02
CA ALA A 55 -9.63 2.51 0.76
C ALA A 55 -9.58 2.21 2.28
N TYR A 56 -10.73 1.81 2.85
CA TYR A 56 -10.85 1.49 4.26
C TYR A 56 -10.04 0.24 4.65
N THR A 57 -10.09 -0.80 3.84
CA THR A 57 -9.36 -2.05 4.11
C THR A 57 -7.85 -1.82 4.08
N HIS A 58 -7.36 -1.05 3.11
CA HIS A 58 -5.93 -0.79 2.98
C HIS A 58 -5.34 0.00 4.17
N GLU A 59 -6.10 0.94 4.73
CA GLU A 59 -5.66 1.70 5.91
C GLU A 59 -5.68 0.86 7.19
N SER A 60 -6.66 -0.04 7.33
CA SER A 60 -6.81 -0.92 8.48
C SER A 60 -5.67 -1.93 8.61
N ASP A 61 -5.26 -2.55 7.51
CA ASP A 61 -4.19 -3.56 7.50
C ASP A 61 -2.86 -2.98 7.98
N ASN A 62 -2.55 -1.76 7.59
CA ASN A 62 -1.32 -1.09 8.01
C ASN A 62 -1.30 -0.76 9.51
N LYS A 63 -2.43 -0.39 10.09
CA LYS A 63 -2.55 -0.12 11.54
C LYS A 63 -2.35 -1.39 12.35
N GLU A 64 -2.99 -2.49 11.96
CA GLU A 64 -2.86 -3.77 12.64
C GLU A 64 -1.41 -4.28 12.65
N VAL A 65 -0.71 -4.18 11.51
CA VAL A 65 0.70 -4.58 11.41
C VAL A 65 1.57 -3.74 12.33
N ARG A 66 1.36 -2.43 12.40
CA ARG A 66 2.11 -1.52 13.25
C ARG A 66 1.88 -1.81 14.74
N GLU A 67 0.65 -2.01 15.16
CA GLU A 67 0.30 -2.32 16.54
C GLU A 67 0.87 -3.68 16.97
N ARG A 68 0.76 -4.69 16.11
CA ARG A 68 1.33 -6.02 16.34
C ARG A 68 2.85 -5.96 16.50
N LEU A 69 3.54 -5.21 15.62
CA LEU A 69 4.99 -5.02 15.67
C LEU A 69 5.42 -4.39 16.99
N GLN A 70 4.72 -3.33 17.43
CA GLN A 70 4.98 -2.66 18.68
C GLN A 70 4.79 -3.59 19.89
N GLN A 71 3.69 -4.35 19.92
CA GLN A 71 3.41 -5.30 21.00
C GLN A 71 4.49 -6.39 21.06
N GLN A 72 4.86 -6.97 19.93
CA GLN A 72 5.90 -8.00 19.87
C GLN A 72 7.26 -7.48 20.34
N ALA A 73 7.62 -6.25 19.93
CA ALA A 73 8.85 -5.61 20.37
C ALA A 73 8.88 -5.39 21.88
N MET A 74 7.78 -4.90 22.46
CA MET A 74 7.67 -4.69 23.91
C MET A 74 7.77 -6.00 24.68
N ILE A 75 7.07 -7.05 24.24
CA ILE A 75 7.14 -8.38 24.89
C ILE A 75 8.58 -8.93 24.85
N MET A 76 9.24 -8.83 23.69
CA MET A 76 10.62 -9.30 23.53
C MET A 76 11.61 -8.49 24.36
N ALA A 77 11.39 -7.19 24.50
CA ALA A 77 12.24 -6.32 25.32
C ALA A 77 12.10 -6.59 26.83
N THR A 78 10.95 -7.07 27.28
CA THR A 78 10.67 -7.38 28.68
C THR A 78 11.39 -8.67 29.13
N ASP A 79 11.58 -9.64 28.26
CA ASP A 79 12.28 -10.90 28.60
C ASP A 79 13.27 -11.27 27.47
N ILE A 80 14.42 -10.59 27.47
CA ILE A 80 15.46 -10.80 26.46
C ILE A 80 16.13 -12.17 26.57
N ARG A 81 15.89 -12.91 27.65
CA ARG A 81 16.40 -14.28 27.80
C ARG A 81 15.74 -15.24 26.83
N LYS A 82 14.50 -14.97 26.48
CA LYS A 82 13.71 -15.72 25.48
C LYS A 82 13.86 -15.17 24.06
N PHE A 83 14.89 -14.35 23.83
CA PHE A 83 15.14 -13.72 22.54
C PHE A 83 15.17 -14.73 21.39
N LYS A 84 14.32 -14.49 20.41
CA LYS A 84 14.31 -15.19 19.13
C LYS A 84 14.59 -14.19 18.02
N PRO A 85 15.57 -14.44 17.14
CA PRO A 85 15.92 -13.50 16.08
C PRO A 85 14.83 -13.37 15.00
N TYR A 86 13.93 -14.35 14.92
CA TYR A 86 12.81 -14.33 13.99
C TYR A 86 11.59 -15.00 14.61
N GLN A 87 10.45 -14.33 14.59
CA GLN A 87 9.18 -14.85 15.05
C GLN A 87 8.03 -14.13 14.32
N ASP A 88 7.02 -14.90 13.85
CA ASP A 88 5.77 -14.38 13.27
C ASP A 88 5.98 -13.31 12.18
N ASN A 89 6.90 -13.58 11.24
CA ASN A 89 7.28 -12.66 10.16
C ASN A 89 7.97 -11.36 10.61
N THR A 90 8.44 -11.32 11.86
CA THR A 90 9.17 -10.20 12.45
C THR A 90 10.59 -10.62 12.77
N PHE A 91 11.54 -9.83 12.34
CA PHE A 91 12.96 -9.96 12.66
C PHE A 91 13.29 -9.12 13.89
N PHE A 92 14.05 -9.68 14.80
CA PHE A 92 14.50 -9.00 16.00
C PHE A 92 16.01 -8.97 16.05
N PHE A 93 16.54 -7.80 16.32
CA PHE A 93 17.96 -7.68 16.63
C PHE A 93 18.20 -6.63 17.71
N VAL A 94 19.28 -6.81 18.40
CA VAL A 94 19.70 -5.91 19.48
C VAL A 94 21.00 -5.26 19.07
N SER A 95 21.04 -3.94 19.17
CA SER A 95 22.20 -3.14 18.85
C SER A 95 22.64 -2.28 20.04
N THR A 96 23.89 -1.84 20.01
CA THR A 96 24.36 -0.74 20.85
C THR A 96 23.73 0.57 20.43
N GLN A 97 23.90 1.63 21.23
CA GLN A 97 23.48 2.98 20.85
C GLN A 97 24.23 3.50 19.60
N ASP A 98 25.43 2.99 19.35
CA ASP A 98 26.24 3.33 18.17
C ASP A 98 25.86 2.51 16.93
N GLY A 99 24.83 1.65 17.01
CA GLY A 99 24.31 0.88 15.89
C GLY A 99 24.99 -0.47 15.63
N TYR A 100 25.97 -0.90 16.45
CA TYR A 100 26.56 -2.24 16.30
C TYR A 100 25.58 -3.32 16.75
N ILE A 101 25.35 -4.31 15.88
CA ILE A 101 24.48 -5.44 16.19
C ILE A 101 25.20 -6.39 17.15
N ILE A 102 24.57 -6.63 18.30
CA ILE A 102 25.10 -7.52 19.34
C ILE A 102 24.49 -8.91 19.20
N LYS A 103 23.20 -8.97 18.87
CA LYS A 103 22.43 -10.23 18.79
C LYS A 103 21.32 -10.12 17.76
N GLY A 104 21.06 -11.20 17.03
CA GLY A 104 20.06 -11.25 15.98
C GLY A 104 20.65 -11.02 14.60
N ALA A 105 19.80 -10.87 13.61
CA ALA A 105 20.16 -10.61 12.22
C ALA A 105 19.21 -9.61 11.58
N LEU A 106 19.74 -8.83 10.65
CA LEU A 106 18.96 -7.96 9.81
C LEU A 106 18.22 -8.77 8.75
N PRO A 107 16.98 -8.42 8.42
CA PRO A 107 16.33 -8.97 7.25
C PRO A 107 17.01 -8.52 5.97
N ASP A 108 16.99 -9.37 4.95
CA ASP A 108 17.56 -9.06 3.64
C ASP A 108 16.93 -7.79 3.06
N GLY A 109 17.78 -6.88 2.60
CA GLY A 109 17.39 -5.60 2.01
C GLY A 109 17.15 -4.48 3.03
N PHE A 110 17.15 -4.74 4.33
CA PHE A 110 17.01 -3.67 5.33
C PHE A 110 18.35 -2.91 5.51
N PRO A 111 18.34 -1.56 5.50
CA PRO A 111 19.56 -0.78 5.62
C PRO A 111 20.20 -0.94 7.01
N ASN A 112 21.53 -1.09 7.04
CA ASN A 112 22.28 -1.20 8.28
C ASN A 112 22.21 0.06 9.16
N GLN A 113 22.04 1.21 8.53
CA GLN A 113 21.92 2.51 9.22
C GLN A 113 20.53 3.08 8.98
N THR A 114 19.68 3.05 9.99
CA THR A 114 18.37 3.66 10.00
C THR A 114 18.23 4.56 11.22
N VAL A 115 17.46 5.63 11.05
CA VAL A 115 17.13 6.54 12.15
C VAL A 115 16.40 5.76 13.25
N LEU A 116 16.74 6.06 14.51
CA LEU A 116 16.04 5.46 15.65
C LEU A 116 14.59 5.94 15.71
N SER A 117 13.67 5.00 15.88
CA SER A 117 12.23 5.26 15.97
C SER A 117 11.71 4.79 17.34
N LEU A 118 12.08 5.53 18.38
CA LEU A 118 11.67 5.24 19.76
C LEU A 118 10.22 5.68 19.99
N GLY A 119 9.41 4.74 20.49
CA GLY A 119 8.01 5.03 20.87
C GLY A 119 7.02 5.13 19.71
N GLN A 120 7.47 5.06 18.46
CA GLN A 120 6.63 5.05 17.28
C GLN A 120 7.16 4.07 16.24
N VAL A 121 6.30 3.62 15.35
CA VAL A 121 6.70 2.73 14.24
C VAL A 121 7.24 3.57 13.10
N GLY A 122 8.51 3.32 12.75
CA GLY A 122 9.13 3.88 11.56
C GLY A 122 8.78 3.07 10.32
N GLU A 123 8.86 3.72 9.16
CA GLU A 123 8.65 3.11 7.86
C GLU A 123 9.81 3.47 6.94
N ILE A 124 10.29 2.48 6.18
CA ILE A 124 11.33 2.67 5.19
C ILE A 124 11.04 1.83 3.95
N ALA A 125 11.08 2.47 2.79
CA ALA A 125 10.95 1.80 1.50
C ALA A 125 12.34 1.59 0.90
N VAL A 126 12.62 0.36 0.47
CA VAL A 126 13.88 -0.02 -0.18
C VAL A 126 13.56 -0.84 -1.42
N GLY A 127 13.71 -0.25 -2.60
CA GLY A 127 13.27 -0.85 -3.85
C GLY A 127 11.75 -1.08 -3.86
N ASP A 128 11.34 -2.31 -4.09
CA ASP A 128 9.93 -2.73 -4.10
C ASP A 128 9.42 -3.18 -2.73
N ASP A 129 10.28 -3.20 -1.71
CA ASP A 129 9.96 -3.66 -0.37
C ASP A 129 9.72 -2.48 0.58
N THR A 130 8.72 -2.60 1.43
CA THR A 130 8.48 -1.67 2.54
C THR A 130 8.69 -2.40 3.85
N PHE A 131 9.47 -1.78 4.73
CA PHE A 131 9.74 -2.29 6.06
C PHE A 131 9.14 -1.37 7.11
N TYR A 132 8.44 -1.94 8.07
CA TYR A 132 8.09 -1.28 9.32
C TYR A 132 9.06 -1.71 10.39
N TYR A 133 9.51 -0.76 11.20
CA TYR A 133 10.42 -1.03 12.30
C TYR A 133 10.05 -0.26 13.56
N TYR A 134 10.35 -0.83 14.70
CA TYR A 134 10.09 -0.24 16.01
C TYR A 134 11.27 -0.46 16.93
N ASP A 135 11.73 0.60 17.59
CA ASP A 135 12.85 0.59 18.49
C ASP A 135 12.39 0.73 19.94
N THR A 136 12.90 -0.14 20.80
CA THR A 136 12.62 -0.06 22.24
C THR A 136 13.92 -0.29 23.02
N PRO A 137 14.16 0.49 24.08
CA PRO A 137 15.35 0.28 24.91
C PRO A 137 15.21 -1.01 25.70
N VAL A 138 16.33 -1.74 25.78
CA VAL A 138 16.47 -2.90 26.65
C VAL A 138 17.34 -2.50 27.82
N ASN A 139 16.81 -2.64 29.04
CA ASN A 139 17.47 -2.26 30.27
C ASN A 139 17.53 -3.47 31.21
N GLU A 140 18.49 -4.36 31.00
CA GLU A 140 18.80 -5.42 31.94
C GLU A 140 20.04 -5.05 32.77
N PRO A 141 20.21 -5.61 33.98
CA PRO A 141 21.30 -5.25 34.89
C PRO A 141 22.71 -5.32 34.26
N ASN A 142 22.90 -6.24 33.33
CA ASN A 142 24.18 -6.49 32.66
C ASN A 142 24.20 -6.07 31.18
N TYR A 143 23.14 -5.40 30.70
CA TYR A 143 23.00 -5.19 29.28
C TYR A 143 22.14 -3.95 28.97
N ARG A 144 22.75 -3.00 28.26
CA ARG A 144 22.04 -1.82 27.74
C ARG A 144 22.12 -1.82 26.22
N GLY A 145 21.00 -1.79 25.58
CA GLY A 145 20.95 -1.79 24.12
C GLY A 145 19.58 -1.34 23.61
N ILE A 146 19.44 -1.36 22.31
CA ILE A 146 18.19 -1.07 21.62
C ILE A 146 17.74 -2.34 20.92
N LEU A 147 16.58 -2.83 21.27
CA LEU A 147 15.89 -3.88 20.51
C LEU A 147 15.16 -3.23 19.36
N ARG A 148 15.48 -3.64 18.17
CA ARG A 148 14.74 -3.28 16.95
C ARG A 148 13.96 -4.49 16.46
N ALA A 149 12.67 -4.31 16.28
CA ALA A 149 11.79 -5.24 15.60
C ALA A 149 11.55 -4.71 14.18
N VAL A 150 11.68 -5.57 13.18
CA VAL A 150 11.49 -5.22 11.76
C VAL A 150 10.56 -6.24 11.11
N THR A 151 9.54 -5.77 10.44
CA THR A 151 8.69 -6.61 9.60
C THR A 151 8.71 -6.11 8.17
N LYS A 152 8.79 -7.05 7.22
CA LYS A 152 8.71 -6.76 5.80
C LYS A 152 7.26 -6.85 5.35
N VAL A 153 6.75 -5.76 4.80
CA VAL A 153 5.43 -5.72 4.19
C VAL A 153 5.62 -5.73 2.67
N LYS A 154 5.05 -6.74 2.03
CA LYS A 154 5.01 -6.73 0.56
C LYS A 154 4.07 -5.61 0.14
N THR A 155 4.61 -4.52 -0.36
CA THR A 155 3.78 -3.51 -1.06
C THR A 155 3.13 -4.23 -2.23
N ALA A 156 1.80 -4.22 -2.27
CA ALA A 156 1.08 -4.68 -3.46
C ALA A 156 1.65 -3.89 -4.64
N SER A 157 2.47 -4.58 -5.44
CA SER A 157 3.34 -4.03 -6.47
C SER A 157 2.59 -2.98 -7.29
N LYS A 158 3.15 -1.78 -7.39
CA LYS A 158 2.93 -0.82 -8.49
C LYS A 158 3.44 -1.43 -9.82
N LYS A 159 2.98 -2.62 -10.15
CA LYS A 159 3.35 -3.33 -11.39
C LYS A 159 2.51 -2.90 -12.58
N THR A 160 1.91 -1.70 -12.54
CA THR A 160 1.05 -1.20 -13.62
C THR A 160 1.67 -0.04 -14.42
N GLU A 161 2.92 0.33 -14.16
CA GLU A 161 3.51 1.53 -14.79
C GLU A 161 4.42 1.24 -15.99
N ASN A 162 4.57 -0.03 -16.40
CA ASN A 162 5.39 -0.41 -17.56
C ASN A 162 4.60 -1.13 -18.67
N LEU A 163 3.32 -0.78 -18.85
CA LEU A 163 2.50 -1.23 -19.98
C LEU A 163 1.95 -0.03 -20.76
N LEU A 164 2.86 0.83 -21.24
CA LEU A 164 2.60 1.80 -22.30
C LEU A 164 3.81 1.85 -23.23
#